data_c31f23b5db4b83006196511ea96a6f06
#
_entry.id   c31f23b5db4b83006196511ea96a6f06
#
_cell.length_a   1.000
_cell.length_b   1.000
_cell.length_c   1.000
_cell.angle_alpha   90.00
_cell.angle_beta   90.00
_cell.angle_gamma   90.00
#
_symmetry.space_group_name_H-M   'P 1'
#
loop_
_entity.id
_entity.type
_entity.pdbx_description
1 polymer ?
#
loop_
_entity_poly.entity_id
_entity_poly.type
_entity_poly.pdbx_seq_one_letter_code
_entity_poly.pdbx_strand_id
1 'polypeptide(L)'
;MLLALKKIGGRYRRFRDTVRQRILPKLRCTHDPLKLRVADFKKSDTLYVLASGGSINDLPPQAWDDIRRCDSLGINFWLYHEHVPTWFSCEVSRTPADAATLMQVLEKRLPDYANTAFLLKDIHKLDERYPQWNSEFPLSQIRHFYALHSLSVKGRTVAALRRALRWDRALGGFKKSEELWALPMKRATVFLAMSFGLMAGYKRIVLCGVDLSNSAYFYDHPRYREARGLPEAPTLPSSAEALEQRYASEGVKMLKMPDPTIHNTIDPALNPLPMDEIIHAFHDEVLRPEGVELFVALPSSRLFPRIPALYAAV
;
A
#
# COMPACT_ATOMS: atom_id res chain seq x y z
N MET A 1 40.45 11.36 -0.76
CA MET A 1 40.40 10.60 0.51
C MET A 1 39.10 10.85 1.29
N LEU A 2 38.70 12.09 1.60
CA LEU A 2 37.48 12.41 2.36
C LEU A 2 36.17 11.92 1.68
N LEU A 3 36.07 12.02 0.35
CA LEU A 3 34.91 11.52 -0.41
C LEU A 3 34.78 9.98 -0.41
N ALA A 4 35.91 9.27 -0.37
CA ALA A 4 35.95 7.81 -0.25
C ALA A 4 35.50 7.35 1.15
N LEU A 5 35.93 8.05 2.20
CA LEU A 5 35.52 7.78 3.58
C LEU A 5 34.04 8.07 3.82
N LYS A 6 33.48 9.14 3.21
CA LYS A 6 32.04 9.41 3.24
C LYS A 6 31.23 8.33 2.50
N LYS A 7 31.75 7.77 1.40
CA LYS A 7 31.11 6.64 0.68
C LYS A 7 31.14 5.35 1.50
N ILE A 8 32.25 5.06 2.20
CA ILE A 8 32.38 3.88 3.06
C ILE A 8 31.46 4.02 4.28
N GLY A 9 31.44 5.17 4.93
CA GLY A 9 30.54 5.43 6.06
C GLY A 9 29.04 5.36 5.66
N GLY A 10 28.70 5.81 4.45
CA GLY A 10 27.36 5.66 3.89
C GLY A 10 26.97 4.18 3.62
N ARG A 11 27.91 3.37 3.14
CA ARG A 11 27.72 1.92 2.91
C ARG A 11 27.55 1.17 4.24
N TYR A 12 28.41 1.46 5.22
CA TYR A 12 28.34 0.86 6.56
C TYR A 12 27.04 1.23 7.27
N ARG A 13 26.60 2.49 7.21
CA ARG A 13 25.34 2.93 7.80
C ARG A 13 24.14 2.23 7.17
N ARG A 14 24.15 2.02 5.83
CA ARG A 14 23.09 1.29 5.11
C ARG A 14 23.09 -0.19 5.44
N PHE A 15 24.26 -0.83 5.47
CA PHE A 15 24.39 -2.22 5.88
C PHE A 15 23.86 -2.40 7.31
N ARG A 16 24.27 -1.54 8.23
CA ARG A 16 23.76 -1.54 9.60
C ARG A 16 22.25 -1.32 9.67
N ASP A 17 21.73 -0.35 8.90
CA ASP A 17 20.28 -0.06 8.87
C ASP A 17 19.50 -1.21 8.24
N THR A 18 20.05 -1.88 7.21
CA THR A 18 19.47 -3.08 6.60
C THR A 18 19.47 -4.25 7.57
N VAL A 19 20.60 -4.52 8.25
CA VAL A 19 20.71 -5.55 9.29
C VAL A 19 19.75 -5.24 10.45
N ARG A 20 19.71 -3.99 10.90
CA ARG A 20 18.83 -3.55 11.98
C ARG A 20 17.36 -3.63 11.60
N GLN A 21 17.01 -3.36 10.35
CA GLN A 21 15.64 -3.47 9.85
C GLN A 21 15.23 -4.91 9.51
N ARG A 22 16.18 -5.77 9.11
CA ARG A 22 15.88 -7.15 8.71
C ARG A 22 16.04 -8.18 9.83
N ILE A 23 16.91 -7.94 10.78
CA ILE A 23 17.25 -8.92 11.84
C ILE A 23 16.58 -8.57 13.16
N LEU A 24 16.62 -7.30 13.58
CA LEU A 24 16.05 -6.88 14.85
C LEU A 24 14.50 -7.04 14.96
N PRO A 25 13.70 -6.81 13.90
CA PRO A 25 12.27 -7.08 13.98
C PRO A 25 11.95 -8.55 14.24
N LYS A 26 12.73 -9.49 13.68
CA LYS A 26 12.57 -10.93 13.97
C LYS A 26 12.76 -11.27 15.44
N LEU A 27 13.62 -10.53 16.14
CA LEU A 27 13.93 -10.75 17.55
C LEU A 27 12.95 -10.07 18.51
N ARG A 28 12.14 -9.14 18.02
CA ARG A 28 11.20 -8.33 18.82
C ARG A 28 9.72 -8.62 18.54
N CYS A 29 9.43 -9.48 17.56
CA CYS A 29 8.05 -9.85 17.27
C CYS A 29 7.56 -10.81 18.37
N THR A 30 6.57 -10.38 19.13
CA THR A 30 5.84 -11.21 20.10
C THR A 30 4.93 -12.23 19.41
N HIS A 31 4.65 -12.02 18.11
CA HIS A 31 3.92 -12.96 17.27
C HIS A 31 4.91 -13.62 16.31
N ASP A 32 4.91 -14.93 16.30
CA ASP A 32 5.69 -15.70 15.32
C ASP A 32 5.22 -15.28 13.92
N PRO A 33 6.07 -14.62 13.10
CA PRO A 33 5.63 -14.16 11.79
C PRO A 33 5.41 -15.41 10.96
N LEU A 34 4.15 -15.81 10.82
CA LEU A 34 3.76 -16.81 9.87
C LEU A 34 4.32 -16.42 8.51
N LYS A 35 5.22 -17.23 7.98
CA LYS A 35 5.83 -16.95 6.69
C LYS A 35 4.77 -17.10 5.62
N LEU A 36 4.56 -16.01 4.87
CA LEU A 36 3.67 -16.03 3.74
C LEU A 36 4.28 -16.91 2.65
N ARG A 37 3.62 -17.98 2.29
CA ARG A 37 3.93 -18.80 1.13
C ARG A 37 3.09 -18.31 -0.05
N VAL A 38 3.75 -17.63 -0.97
CA VAL A 38 3.09 -17.02 -2.14
C VAL A 38 2.37 -18.10 -2.98
N ALA A 39 2.99 -19.27 -3.14
CA ALA A 39 2.44 -20.36 -3.94
C ALA A 39 1.09 -20.88 -3.44
N ASP A 40 0.74 -20.69 -2.17
CA ASP A 40 -0.54 -21.17 -1.61
C ASP A 40 -1.74 -20.35 -2.16
N PHE A 41 -1.50 -19.16 -2.68
CA PHE A 41 -2.54 -18.22 -3.12
C PHE A 41 -2.40 -17.74 -4.56
N LYS A 42 -1.16 -17.62 -5.06
CA LYS A 42 -0.89 -17.10 -6.39
C LYS A 42 -1.38 -18.07 -7.47
N LYS A 43 -2.26 -17.58 -8.38
CA LYS A 43 -2.87 -18.35 -9.46
C LYS A 43 -2.53 -17.81 -10.86
N SER A 44 -2.02 -16.58 -10.95
CA SER A 44 -1.73 -15.92 -12.23
C SER A 44 -0.39 -15.19 -12.22
N ASP A 45 0.06 -14.77 -13.40
CA ASP A 45 1.24 -13.91 -13.55
C ASP A 45 0.90 -12.41 -13.50
N THR A 46 -0.40 -12.06 -13.41
CA THR A 46 -0.89 -10.68 -13.33
C THR A 46 -1.49 -10.41 -11.95
N LEU A 47 -1.09 -9.29 -11.35
CA LEU A 47 -1.64 -8.77 -10.11
C LEU A 47 -2.40 -7.46 -10.36
N TYR A 48 -3.68 -7.44 -10.07
CA TYR A 48 -4.48 -6.22 -10.00
C TYR A 48 -4.41 -5.61 -8.61
N VAL A 49 -3.82 -4.44 -8.48
CA VAL A 49 -3.79 -3.67 -7.23
C VAL A 49 -5.04 -2.80 -7.18
N LEU A 50 -5.96 -3.13 -6.30
CA LEU A 50 -7.26 -2.50 -6.17
C LEU A 50 -7.21 -1.46 -5.05
N ALA A 51 -7.02 -0.20 -5.44
CA ALA A 51 -6.93 0.94 -4.54
C ALA A 51 -8.29 1.66 -4.38
N SER A 52 -8.30 2.79 -3.70
CA SER A 52 -9.56 3.42 -3.25
C SER A 52 -10.06 4.55 -4.16
N GLY A 53 -9.36 4.93 -5.22
CA GLY A 53 -9.74 6.08 -6.06
C GLY A 53 -11.06 5.90 -6.79
N GLY A 54 -11.72 7.02 -7.09
CA GLY A 54 -13.06 7.07 -7.70
C GLY A 54 -13.18 6.36 -9.04
N SER A 55 -12.08 6.29 -9.81
CA SER A 55 -12.04 5.62 -11.12
C SER A 55 -12.33 4.12 -11.08
N ILE A 56 -12.41 3.50 -9.90
CA ILE A 56 -12.93 2.13 -9.74
C ILE A 56 -14.37 2.02 -10.30
N ASN A 57 -15.16 3.09 -10.16
CA ASN A 57 -16.53 3.13 -10.66
C ASN A 57 -16.63 3.17 -12.19
N ASP A 58 -15.54 3.57 -12.85
CA ASP A 58 -15.45 3.75 -14.30
C ASP A 58 -14.79 2.56 -15.00
N LEU A 59 -14.42 1.52 -14.25
CA LEU A 59 -13.81 0.32 -14.83
C LEU A 59 -14.80 -0.38 -15.78
N PRO A 60 -14.40 -0.65 -17.03
CA PRO A 60 -15.27 -1.33 -17.99
C PRO A 60 -15.52 -2.79 -17.56
N PRO A 61 -16.61 -3.42 -18.03
CA PRO A 61 -16.91 -4.83 -17.74
C PRO A 61 -15.75 -5.77 -18.03
N GLN A 62 -15.01 -5.54 -19.11
CA GLN A 62 -13.82 -6.32 -19.45
C GLN A 62 -12.75 -6.29 -18.33
N ALA A 63 -12.54 -5.13 -17.70
CA ALA A 63 -11.60 -5.02 -16.60
C ALA A 63 -12.00 -5.90 -15.41
N TRP A 64 -13.31 -5.95 -15.10
CA TRP A 64 -13.83 -6.81 -14.05
C TRP A 64 -13.72 -8.30 -14.38
N ASP A 65 -13.88 -8.67 -15.67
CA ASP A 65 -13.65 -10.04 -16.12
C ASP A 65 -12.17 -10.46 -15.96
N ASP A 66 -11.26 -9.56 -16.30
CA ASP A 66 -9.82 -9.80 -16.13
C ASP A 66 -9.42 -9.88 -14.65
N ILE A 67 -9.96 -8.98 -13.80
CA ILE A 67 -9.73 -8.99 -12.35
C ILE A 67 -10.21 -10.31 -11.73
N ARG A 68 -11.35 -10.85 -12.16
CA ARG A 68 -11.88 -12.13 -11.67
C ARG A 68 -11.04 -13.33 -12.09
N ARG A 69 -10.40 -13.27 -13.25
CA ARG A 69 -9.55 -14.36 -13.79
C ARG A 69 -8.13 -14.35 -13.25
N CYS A 70 -7.66 -13.21 -12.75
CA CYS A 70 -6.30 -13.03 -12.26
C CYS A 70 -6.27 -12.87 -10.73
N ASP A 71 -5.06 -12.71 -10.20
CA ASP A 71 -4.91 -12.38 -8.78
C ASP A 71 -5.13 -10.90 -8.55
N SER A 72 -5.72 -10.56 -7.41
CA SER A 72 -5.96 -9.19 -7.01
C SER A 72 -5.53 -8.94 -5.57
N LEU A 73 -5.06 -7.72 -5.30
CA LEU A 73 -4.71 -7.23 -3.97
C LEU A 73 -5.53 -5.99 -3.65
N GLY A 74 -6.53 -6.15 -2.81
CA GLY A 74 -7.29 -5.03 -2.26
C GLY A 74 -6.51 -4.30 -1.16
N ILE A 75 -6.54 -2.98 -1.16
CA ILE A 75 -5.84 -2.19 -0.14
C ILE A 75 -6.78 -1.27 0.63
N ASN A 76 -6.49 -1.06 1.91
CA ASN A 76 -7.19 -0.15 2.82
C ASN A 76 -8.72 -0.41 2.87
N PHE A 77 -9.54 0.56 2.49
CA PHE A 77 -10.99 0.47 2.50
C PHE A 77 -11.60 -0.29 1.30
N TRP A 78 -10.81 -1.13 0.61
CA TRP A 78 -11.34 -2.03 -0.41
C TRP A 78 -12.47 -2.95 0.14
N LEU A 79 -12.52 -3.15 1.44
CA LEU A 79 -13.57 -3.90 2.13
C LEU A 79 -15.01 -3.40 1.84
N TYR A 80 -15.17 -2.17 1.37
CA TYR A 80 -16.47 -1.65 0.93
C TYR A 80 -16.91 -2.21 -0.41
N HIS A 81 -15.96 -2.66 -1.25
CA HIS A 81 -16.26 -3.21 -2.56
C HIS A 81 -16.79 -4.66 -2.48
N GLU A 82 -17.64 -5.04 -3.44
CA GLU A 82 -18.20 -6.40 -3.50
C GLU A 82 -17.18 -7.46 -3.90
N HIS A 83 -16.24 -7.10 -4.78
CA HIS A 83 -15.20 -8.03 -5.21
C HIS A 83 -14.25 -8.36 -4.04
N VAL A 84 -14.15 -9.66 -3.76
CA VAL A 84 -13.24 -10.20 -2.74
C VAL A 84 -11.91 -10.55 -3.41
N PRO A 85 -10.80 -9.91 -3.01
CA PRO A 85 -9.51 -10.11 -3.64
C PRO A 85 -8.80 -11.37 -3.14
N THR A 86 -7.82 -11.86 -3.90
CA THR A 86 -6.91 -12.95 -3.49
C THR A 86 -6.09 -12.54 -2.26
N TRP A 87 -5.63 -11.30 -2.25
CA TRP A 87 -4.79 -10.69 -1.21
C TRP A 87 -5.46 -9.45 -0.67
N PHE A 88 -5.31 -9.20 0.60
CA PHE A 88 -5.79 -7.97 1.19
C PHE A 88 -4.72 -7.35 2.10
N SER A 89 -4.52 -6.05 2.00
CA SER A 89 -3.59 -5.32 2.87
C SER A 89 -4.22 -4.01 3.34
N CYS A 90 -4.15 -3.75 4.61
CA CYS A 90 -4.56 -2.47 5.16
C CYS A 90 -3.51 -1.90 6.11
N GLU A 91 -3.54 -0.59 6.22
CA GLU A 91 -2.86 0.14 7.27
C GLU A 91 -3.91 0.55 8.30
N VAL A 92 -3.69 0.16 9.54
CA VAL A 92 -4.57 0.63 10.61
C VAL A 92 -4.31 2.10 10.86
N SER A 93 -5.35 2.90 10.75
CA SER A 93 -5.27 4.35 10.93
C SER A 93 -4.68 4.73 12.29
N ARG A 94 -4.00 5.87 12.34
CA ARG A 94 -3.56 6.47 13.59
C ARG A 94 -4.70 7.14 14.35
N THR A 95 -5.76 7.48 13.64
CA THR A 95 -6.96 8.09 14.21
C THR A 95 -7.85 6.98 14.78
N PRO A 96 -8.17 6.98 16.09
CA PRO A 96 -8.96 5.91 16.70
C PRO A 96 -10.32 5.68 16.04
N ALA A 97 -11.00 6.75 15.61
CA ALA A 97 -12.29 6.65 14.93
C ALA A 97 -12.19 5.91 13.58
N ASP A 98 -11.21 6.29 12.73
CA ASP A 98 -11.00 5.62 11.43
C ASP A 98 -10.60 4.15 11.62
N ALA A 99 -9.82 3.90 12.65
CA ALA A 99 -9.43 2.57 13.02
C ALA A 99 -10.64 1.73 13.43
N ALA A 100 -11.50 2.26 14.31
CA ALA A 100 -12.74 1.60 14.72
C ALA A 100 -13.67 1.31 13.54
N THR A 101 -13.80 2.27 12.60
CA THR A 101 -14.59 2.08 11.38
C THR A 101 -14.02 0.93 10.53
N LEU A 102 -12.71 0.92 10.29
CA LEU A 102 -12.05 -0.17 9.53
C LEU A 102 -12.34 -1.52 10.19
N MET A 103 -12.32 -1.58 11.50
CA MET A 103 -12.52 -2.81 12.25
C MET A 103 -13.98 -3.28 12.16
N GLN A 104 -14.94 -2.39 12.28
CA GLN A 104 -16.37 -2.72 12.09
C GLN A 104 -16.67 -3.22 10.69
N VAL A 105 -16.07 -2.60 9.67
CA VAL A 105 -16.22 -3.05 8.28
C VAL A 105 -15.59 -4.43 8.09
N LEU A 106 -14.40 -4.64 8.62
CA LEU A 106 -13.71 -5.91 8.53
C LEU A 106 -14.50 -7.03 9.21
N GLU A 107 -15.02 -6.80 10.41
CA GLU A 107 -15.84 -7.78 11.15
C GLU A 107 -17.05 -8.23 10.32
N LYS A 108 -17.78 -7.29 9.73
CA LYS A 108 -18.93 -7.59 8.87
C LYS A 108 -18.55 -8.32 7.58
N ARG A 109 -17.37 -8.05 7.04
CA ARG A 109 -16.90 -8.61 5.77
C ARG A 109 -16.10 -9.89 5.90
N LEU A 110 -15.67 -10.23 7.13
CA LEU A 110 -14.78 -11.36 7.37
C LEU A 110 -15.28 -12.71 6.79
N PRO A 111 -16.58 -13.04 6.85
CA PRO A 111 -17.07 -14.26 6.23
C PRO A 111 -16.80 -14.35 4.72
N ASP A 112 -16.90 -13.21 4.00
CA ASP A 112 -16.63 -13.17 2.56
C ASP A 112 -15.13 -13.40 2.27
N TYR A 113 -14.27 -12.98 3.18
CA TYR A 113 -12.80 -13.01 3.05
C TYR A 113 -12.15 -14.30 3.59
N ALA A 114 -12.92 -15.36 3.82
CA ALA A 114 -12.42 -16.61 4.43
C ALA A 114 -11.24 -17.26 3.66
N ASN A 115 -11.15 -17.04 2.36
CA ASN A 115 -10.08 -17.56 1.50
C ASN A 115 -9.07 -16.49 1.04
N THR A 116 -9.15 -15.27 1.56
CA THR A 116 -8.22 -14.17 1.25
C THR A 116 -7.02 -14.22 2.17
N ALA A 117 -5.83 -14.01 1.62
CA ALA A 117 -4.62 -13.84 2.41
C ALA A 117 -4.47 -12.39 2.90
N PHE A 118 -4.51 -12.19 4.20
CA PHE A 118 -4.36 -10.88 4.84
C PHE A 118 -2.89 -10.57 5.07
N LEU A 119 -2.43 -9.49 4.46
CA LEU A 119 -1.07 -8.96 4.56
C LEU A 119 -1.09 -7.75 5.48
N LEU A 120 -0.96 -7.94 6.79
CA LEU A 120 -1.03 -6.84 7.74
C LEU A 120 0.36 -6.26 8.02
N LYS A 121 0.49 -5.01 7.69
CA LYS A 121 1.72 -4.25 7.83
C LYS A 121 1.95 -3.82 9.27
N ASP A 122 3.17 -4.07 9.78
CA ASP A 122 3.66 -3.51 11.07
C ASP A 122 2.71 -3.78 12.25
N ILE A 123 2.17 -4.99 12.34
CA ILE A 123 1.19 -5.38 13.37
C ILE A 123 1.67 -5.12 14.80
N HIS A 124 3.00 -5.20 15.04
CA HIS A 124 3.58 -4.88 16.34
C HIS A 124 3.29 -3.44 16.80
N LYS A 125 2.99 -2.53 15.86
CA LYS A 125 2.55 -1.17 16.21
C LYS A 125 1.08 -1.12 16.60
N LEU A 126 0.31 -2.16 16.28
CA LEU A 126 -1.06 -2.31 16.78
C LEU A 126 -1.05 -2.62 18.26
N ASP A 127 -0.14 -3.49 18.72
CA ASP A 127 0.01 -3.86 20.12
C ASP A 127 0.28 -2.64 21.00
N GLU A 128 1.09 -1.68 20.50
CA GLU A 128 1.41 -0.45 21.20
C GLU A 128 0.24 0.55 21.24
N ARG A 129 -0.58 0.60 20.18
CA ARG A 129 -1.64 1.59 20.03
C ARG A 129 -3.02 1.10 20.43
N TYR A 130 -3.27 -0.17 20.17
CA TYR A 130 -4.57 -0.80 20.33
C TYR A 130 -4.40 -2.19 20.95
N PRO A 131 -3.90 -2.26 22.20
CA PRO A 131 -3.62 -3.56 22.85
C PRO A 131 -4.86 -4.46 22.94
N GLN A 132 -6.06 -3.87 23.03
CA GLN A 132 -7.32 -4.60 23.03
C GLN A 132 -7.59 -5.35 21.71
N TRP A 133 -6.97 -4.97 20.61
CA TRP A 133 -7.23 -5.61 19.33
C TRP A 133 -6.49 -6.92 19.12
N ASN A 134 -5.48 -7.19 19.93
CA ASN A 134 -4.80 -8.47 19.88
C ASN A 134 -5.60 -9.59 20.54
N SER A 135 -6.42 -9.28 21.54
CA SER A 135 -7.17 -10.28 22.30
C SER A 135 -8.63 -10.41 21.85
N GLU A 136 -9.24 -9.33 21.37
CA GLU A 136 -10.71 -9.26 21.17
C GLU A 136 -11.11 -9.26 19.70
N PHE A 137 -10.17 -8.95 18.80
CA PHE A 137 -10.57 -8.66 17.47
C PHE A 137 -10.41 -9.83 16.51
N PRO A 138 -11.18 -9.75 15.41
CA PRO A 138 -11.25 -10.78 14.37
C PRO A 138 -9.91 -11.19 13.74
N LEU A 139 -8.77 -10.62 14.13
CA LEU A 139 -7.47 -11.17 13.74
C LEU A 139 -7.35 -12.65 14.06
N SER A 140 -7.86 -13.07 15.21
CA SER A 140 -7.92 -14.50 15.60
C SER A 140 -8.88 -15.30 14.73
N GLN A 141 -9.81 -14.65 14.05
CA GLN A 141 -10.81 -15.26 13.16
C GLN A 141 -10.36 -15.24 11.69
N ILE A 142 -9.31 -14.47 11.35
CA ILE A 142 -8.75 -14.46 10.00
C ILE A 142 -7.94 -15.75 9.79
N ARG A 143 -8.42 -16.60 8.89
CA ARG A 143 -7.81 -17.89 8.62
C ARG A 143 -6.40 -17.78 8.03
N HIS A 144 -6.16 -16.82 7.18
CA HIS A 144 -4.90 -16.63 6.47
C HIS A 144 -4.33 -15.23 6.76
N PHE A 145 -3.69 -15.13 7.90
CA PHE A 145 -3.14 -13.90 8.42
C PHE A 145 -1.62 -13.93 8.40
N TYR A 146 -1.01 -12.89 7.82
CA TYR A 146 0.43 -12.76 7.73
C TYR A 146 0.86 -11.37 8.20
N ALA A 147 1.70 -11.34 9.22
CA ALA A 147 2.34 -10.11 9.68
C ALA A 147 3.55 -9.80 8.81
N LEU A 148 3.51 -8.68 8.10
CA LEU A 148 4.61 -8.20 7.27
C LEU A 148 5.30 -7.00 7.91
N HIS A 149 6.63 -7.00 7.90
CA HIS A 149 7.41 -5.82 8.26
C HIS A 149 7.57 -4.87 7.07
N SER A 150 7.35 -3.57 7.31
CA SER A 150 7.66 -2.56 6.31
C SER A 150 9.13 -2.14 6.39
N LEU A 151 9.85 -2.29 5.29
CA LEU A 151 11.24 -1.85 5.15
C LEU A 151 11.28 -0.45 4.51
N SER A 152 11.60 0.57 5.28
CA SER A 152 11.58 1.94 4.79
C SER A 152 12.65 2.20 3.72
N VAL A 153 12.22 2.48 2.48
CA VAL A 153 13.08 2.96 1.39
C VAL A 153 13.48 4.41 1.66
N LYS A 154 14.78 4.70 1.63
CA LYS A 154 15.33 6.03 1.93
C LYS A 154 15.25 6.96 0.71
N GLY A 155 15.37 8.26 0.95
CA GLY A 155 15.37 9.32 -0.06
C GLY A 155 14.30 10.37 0.21
N ARG A 156 14.72 11.64 0.31
CA ARG A 156 13.81 12.80 0.50
C ARG A 156 13.61 13.61 -0.77
N THR A 157 14.39 13.33 -1.82
CA THR A 157 14.26 13.90 -3.16
C THR A 157 14.20 12.78 -4.18
N VAL A 158 13.68 13.05 -5.37
CA VAL A 158 13.59 12.09 -6.48
C VAL A 158 14.96 11.47 -6.79
N ALA A 159 15.99 12.30 -6.90
CA ALA A 159 17.35 11.82 -7.18
C ALA A 159 17.91 10.92 -6.08
N ALA A 160 17.66 11.25 -4.82
CA ALA A 160 18.08 10.45 -3.68
C ALA A 160 17.28 9.12 -3.60
N LEU A 161 15.98 9.15 -3.91
CA LEU A 161 15.14 7.98 -3.97
C LEU A 161 15.59 7.03 -5.08
N ARG A 162 15.76 7.53 -6.33
CA ARG A 162 16.25 6.71 -7.46
C ARG A 162 17.57 6.02 -7.12
N ARG A 163 18.51 6.76 -6.51
CA ARG A 163 19.78 6.16 -6.06
C ARG A 163 19.58 5.09 -5.00
N ALA A 164 18.69 5.31 -4.03
CA ALA A 164 18.40 4.32 -3.00
C ALA A 164 17.78 3.05 -3.62
N LEU A 165 16.81 3.19 -4.51
CA LEU A 165 16.16 2.08 -5.20
C LEU A 165 17.16 1.23 -6.02
N ARG A 166 18.05 1.88 -6.79
CA ARG A 166 19.12 1.16 -7.51
C ARG A 166 20.02 0.37 -6.58
N TRP A 167 20.40 0.97 -5.44
CA TRP A 167 21.24 0.29 -4.46
C TRP A 167 20.50 -0.86 -3.77
N ASP A 168 19.25 -0.63 -3.35
CA ASP A 168 18.46 -1.67 -2.69
C ASP A 168 18.22 -2.85 -3.65
N ARG A 169 17.98 -2.59 -4.95
CA ARG A 169 17.88 -3.61 -5.98
C ARG A 169 19.19 -4.38 -6.15
N ALA A 170 20.32 -3.68 -6.33
CA ALA A 170 21.63 -4.30 -6.48
C ALA A 170 22.04 -5.17 -5.27
N LEU A 171 21.53 -4.87 -4.09
CA LEU A 171 21.73 -5.64 -2.87
C LEU A 171 20.68 -6.75 -2.66
N GLY A 172 19.84 -7.00 -3.65
CA GLY A 172 18.80 -8.03 -3.58
C GLY A 172 17.61 -7.67 -2.68
N GLY A 173 17.40 -6.37 -2.40
CA GLY A 173 16.31 -5.89 -1.55
C GLY A 173 14.92 -6.13 -2.13
N PHE A 174 14.84 -6.37 -3.44
CA PHE A 174 13.60 -6.66 -4.19
C PHE A 174 13.61 -8.07 -4.81
N LYS A 175 14.47 -8.96 -4.32
CA LYS A 175 14.57 -10.32 -4.87
C LYS A 175 13.24 -11.08 -4.68
N LYS A 176 12.82 -11.79 -5.72
CA LYS A 176 11.70 -12.73 -5.66
C LYS A 176 11.92 -13.75 -4.56
N SER A 177 10.85 -14.08 -3.84
CA SER A 177 10.88 -15.05 -2.75
C SER A 177 9.56 -15.79 -2.67
N GLU A 178 9.63 -17.09 -2.43
CA GLU A 178 8.45 -17.90 -2.14
C GLU A 178 7.91 -17.66 -0.73
N GLU A 179 8.77 -17.19 0.17
CA GLU A 179 8.41 -16.80 1.53
C GLU A 179 8.67 -15.31 1.73
N LEU A 180 7.61 -14.56 2.02
CA LEU A 180 7.68 -13.14 2.30
C LEU A 180 7.42 -12.89 3.79
N TRP A 181 8.26 -12.08 4.41
CA TRP A 181 8.12 -11.63 5.79
C TRP A 181 8.32 -10.11 5.93
N ALA A 182 8.88 -9.47 4.93
CA ALA A 182 9.11 -8.03 4.90
C ALA A 182 9.01 -7.51 3.48
N LEU A 183 8.44 -6.31 3.33
CA LEU A 183 8.28 -5.64 2.05
C LEU A 183 8.88 -4.25 2.09
N PRO A 184 9.65 -3.85 1.06
CA PRO A 184 10.05 -2.46 0.88
C PRO A 184 8.83 -1.55 0.80
N MET A 185 8.90 -0.43 1.53
CA MET A 185 7.82 0.54 1.58
C MET A 185 8.37 1.96 1.47
N LYS A 186 7.67 2.78 0.70
CA LYS A 186 7.87 4.22 0.64
C LYS A 186 6.52 4.89 0.68
N ARG A 187 6.18 5.44 1.84
CA ARG A 187 5.02 6.29 2.08
C ARG A 187 3.66 5.61 2.02
N ALA A 188 3.13 5.28 0.85
CA ALA A 188 1.75 4.80 0.70
C ALA A 188 1.67 3.28 0.49
N THR A 189 0.52 2.69 0.84
CA THR A 189 0.26 1.26 0.71
C THR A 189 0.37 0.76 -0.72
N VAL A 190 0.12 1.62 -1.73
CA VAL A 190 0.31 1.26 -3.15
C VAL A 190 1.77 0.89 -3.47
N PHE A 191 2.76 1.57 -2.84
CA PHE A 191 4.16 1.18 -3.02
C PHE A 191 4.44 -0.20 -2.44
N LEU A 192 3.89 -0.50 -1.27
CA LEU A 192 3.99 -1.83 -0.65
C LEU A 192 3.34 -2.89 -1.55
N ALA A 193 2.17 -2.59 -2.14
CA ALA A 193 1.47 -3.48 -3.08
C ALA A 193 2.31 -3.79 -4.33
N MET A 194 2.95 -2.79 -4.92
CA MET A 194 3.88 -2.99 -6.05
C MET A 194 5.11 -3.80 -5.65
N SER A 195 5.67 -3.53 -4.45
CA SER A 195 6.80 -4.30 -3.92
C SER A 195 6.41 -5.76 -3.67
N PHE A 196 5.21 -6.00 -3.15
CA PHE A 196 4.63 -7.34 -3.01
C PHE A 196 4.53 -8.02 -4.38
N GLY A 197 3.92 -7.37 -5.37
CA GLY A 197 3.76 -7.93 -6.70
C GLY A 197 5.09 -8.39 -7.32
N LEU A 198 6.13 -7.55 -7.24
CA LEU A 198 7.46 -7.89 -7.71
C LEU A 198 8.05 -9.08 -6.94
N MET A 199 8.05 -9.02 -5.61
CA MET A 199 8.71 -10.03 -4.77
C MET A 199 7.96 -11.37 -4.76
N ALA A 200 6.63 -11.33 -4.95
CA ALA A 200 5.79 -12.51 -5.18
C ALA A 200 5.91 -13.08 -6.61
N GLY A 201 6.71 -12.45 -7.48
CA GLY A 201 7.03 -12.96 -8.81
C GLY A 201 5.94 -12.77 -9.85
N TYR A 202 5.07 -11.76 -9.69
CA TYR A 202 4.16 -11.35 -10.76
C TYR A 202 4.95 -10.70 -11.90
N LYS A 203 4.53 -10.97 -13.13
CA LYS A 203 5.15 -10.40 -14.35
C LYS A 203 4.48 -9.09 -14.76
N ARG A 204 3.23 -8.91 -14.35
CA ARG A 204 2.42 -7.72 -14.66
C ARG A 204 1.71 -7.23 -13.40
N ILE A 205 1.73 -5.92 -13.21
CA ILE A 205 1.00 -5.23 -12.14
C ILE A 205 0.10 -4.18 -12.79
N VAL A 206 -1.19 -4.19 -12.45
CA VAL A 206 -2.19 -3.23 -12.94
C VAL A 206 -2.73 -2.44 -11.76
N LEU A 207 -2.56 -1.14 -11.78
CA LEU A 207 -3.03 -0.22 -10.73
C LEU A 207 -4.45 0.24 -11.05
N CYS A 208 -5.44 -0.19 -10.27
CA CYS A 208 -6.85 0.23 -10.36
C CYS A 208 -7.16 1.19 -9.21
N GLY A 209 -7.81 2.33 -9.50
CA GLY A 209 -8.14 3.32 -8.47
C GLY A 209 -6.93 4.03 -7.84
N VAL A 210 -5.81 4.10 -8.57
CA VAL A 210 -4.64 4.91 -8.21
C VAL A 210 -4.69 6.19 -9.04
N ASP A 211 -5.65 7.04 -8.74
CA ASP A 211 -5.96 8.22 -9.57
C ASP A 211 -4.96 9.35 -9.37
N LEU A 212 -4.68 9.66 -8.10
CA LEU A 212 -3.77 10.73 -7.67
C LEU A 212 -4.18 12.13 -8.16
N SER A 213 -5.29 12.25 -8.88
CA SER A 213 -5.75 13.50 -9.48
C SER A 213 -6.73 14.27 -8.59
N ASN A 214 -7.46 13.55 -7.72
CA ASN A 214 -8.46 14.12 -6.82
C ASN A 214 -8.52 13.32 -5.50
N SER A 215 -9.37 13.74 -4.58
CA SER A 215 -9.60 13.08 -3.29
C SER A 215 -10.88 12.23 -3.24
N ALA A 216 -11.57 12.03 -4.38
CA ALA A 216 -12.77 11.21 -4.43
C ALA A 216 -12.42 9.72 -4.29
N TYR A 217 -13.17 9.01 -3.46
CA TYR A 217 -13.03 7.58 -3.27
C TYR A 217 -14.24 6.85 -3.87
N PHE A 218 -14.02 5.61 -4.36
CA PHE A 218 -15.12 4.83 -4.92
C PHE A 218 -16.24 4.60 -3.91
N TYR A 219 -15.90 4.41 -2.63
CA TYR A 219 -16.83 4.13 -1.55
C TYR A 219 -17.57 5.37 -1.02
N ASP A 220 -17.26 6.58 -1.52
CA ASP A 220 -18.08 7.77 -1.26
C ASP A 220 -19.47 7.61 -1.89
N HIS A 221 -19.62 6.73 -2.91
CA HIS A 221 -20.89 6.41 -3.50
C HIS A 221 -21.74 5.53 -2.55
N PRO A 222 -22.98 5.95 -2.21
CA PRO A 222 -23.83 5.30 -1.19
C PRO A 222 -24.04 3.80 -1.40
N ARG A 223 -24.09 3.33 -2.66
CA ARG A 223 -24.32 1.91 -3.01
C ARG A 223 -23.41 0.93 -2.29
N TYR A 224 -22.16 1.31 -2.03
CA TYR A 224 -21.20 0.41 -1.40
C TYR A 224 -21.44 0.22 0.09
N ARG A 225 -22.02 1.22 0.74
CA ARG A 225 -22.34 1.24 2.16
C ARG A 225 -23.70 0.62 2.43
N GLU A 226 -24.72 1.12 1.73
CA GLU A 226 -26.13 0.80 1.99
C GLU A 226 -26.44 -0.68 1.72
N ALA A 227 -25.95 -1.22 0.62
CA ALA A 227 -26.20 -2.61 0.23
C ALA A 227 -25.77 -3.64 1.29
N ARG A 228 -24.88 -3.28 2.22
CA ARG A 228 -24.32 -4.19 3.24
C ARG A 228 -24.45 -3.68 4.67
N GLY A 229 -25.12 -2.57 4.87
CA GLY A 229 -25.25 -1.94 6.18
C GLY A 229 -23.89 -1.62 6.82
N LEU A 230 -22.91 -1.22 6.01
CA LEU A 230 -21.58 -0.84 6.49
C LEU A 230 -21.61 0.56 7.10
N PRO A 231 -20.74 0.85 8.09
CA PRO A 231 -20.63 2.18 8.63
C PRO A 231 -20.17 3.19 7.58
N GLU A 232 -20.32 4.46 7.85
CA GLU A 232 -19.79 5.51 6.97
C GLU A 232 -18.27 5.43 6.91
N ALA A 233 -17.75 5.53 5.67
CA ALA A 233 -16.31 5.51 5.47
C ALA A 233 -15.70 6.81 6.01
N PRO A 234 -14.48 6.76 6.58
CA PRO A 234 -13.79 7.96 6.98
C PRO A 234 -13.51 8.85 5.77
N THR A 235 -14.06 10.05 5.79
CA THR A 235 -13.78 11.07 4.78
C THR A 235 -12.77 12.08 5.30
N LEU A 236 -11.99 12.65 4.40
CA LEU A 236 -11.17 13.78 4.78
C LEU A 236 -12.07 14.99 5.08
N PRO A 237 -11.81 15.71 6.17
CA PRO A 237 -12.56 16.91 6.47
C PRO A 237 -12.49 17.92 5.32
N SER A 238 -13.62 18.54 5.02
CA SER A 238 -13.71 19.56 3.95
C SER A 238 -13.27 20.94 4.43
N SER A 239 -13.29 21.22 5.75
CA SER A 239 -12.81 22.50 6.27
C SER A 239 -11.32 22.47 6.62
N ALA A 240 -10.67 23.61 6.45
CA ALA A 240 -9.27 23.79 6.77
C ALA A 240 -8.97 23.49 8.25
N GLU A 241 -9.81 23.98 9.16
CA GLU A 241 -9.63 23.85 10.60
C GLU A 241 -9.78 22.37 11.04
N ALA A 242 -10.78 21.67 10.52
CA ALA A 242 -10.99 20.26 10.83
C ALA A 242 -9.86 19.38 10.27
N LEU A 243 -9.30 19.75 9.10
CA LEU A 243 -8.16 19.08 8.49
C LEU A 243 -6.89 19.31 9.33
N GLU A 244 -6.67 20.53 9.82
CA GLU A 244 -5.55 20.86 10.72
C GLU A 244 -5.63 20.08 12.02
N GLN A 245 -6.81 20.06 12.64
CA GLN A 245 -7.05 19.28 13.86
C GLN A 245 -6.78 17.79 13.66
N ARG A 246 -7.23 17.23 12.53
CA ARG A 246 -6.98 15.83 12.17
C ARG A 246 -5.49 15.56 12.03
N TYR A 247 -4.75 16.35 11.26
CA TYR A 247 -3.31 16.16 11.10
C TYR A 247 -2.53 16.37 12.40
N ALA A 248 -2.93 17.33 13.21
CA ALA A 248 -2.35 17.53 14.53
C ALA A 248 -2.55 16.31 15.44
N SER A 249 -3.73 15.70 15.42
CA SER A 249 -4.03 14.47 16.19
C SER A 249 -3.21 13.26 15.69
N GLU A 250 -2.85 13.25 14.42
CA GLU A 250 -1.98 12.24 13.82
C GLU A 250 -0.49 12.51 14.04
N GLY A 251 -0.14 13.62 14.68
CA GLY A 251 1.24 14.07 14.89
C GLY A 251 1.93 14.51 13.60
N VAL A 252 1.16 14.87 12.58
CA VAL A 252 1.65 15.39 11.31
C VAL A 252 1.74 16.91 11.39
N LYS A 253 2.96 17.44 11.31
CA LYS A 253 3.16 18.89 11.20
C LYS A 253 2.93 19.33 9.77
N MET A 254 1.89 20.12 9.55
CA MET A 254 1.66 20.76 8.26
C MET A 254 2.67 21.88 8.02
N LEU A 255 3.23 21.95 6.82
CA LEU A 255 4.12 23.05 6.40
C LEU A 255 3.31 24.25 5.87
N LYS A 256 2.16 23.98 5.28
CA LYS A 256 1.14 24.93 4.84
C LYS A 256 -0.19 24.21 4.67
N MET A 257 -1.27 24.95 4.49
CA MET A 257 -2.60 24.37 4.24
C MET A 257 -2.59 23.49 2.99
N PRO A 258 -3.12 22.24 3.08
CA PRO A 258 -3.31 21.37 1.92
C PRO A 258 -4.33 21.96 0.95
N ASP A 259 -4.17 21.67 -0.32
CA ASP A 259 -5.17 21.97 -1.34
C ASP A 259 -6.23 20.84 -1.34
N PRO A 260 -7.49 21.13 -0.98
CA PRO A 260 -8.54 20.11 -0.93
C PRO A 260 -8.91 19.53 -2.32
N THR A 261 -8.49 20.19 -3.40
CA THR A 261 -8.71 19.71 -4.77
C THR A 261 -7.66 18.73 -5.25
N ILE A 262 -6.57 18.57 -4.48
CA ILE A 262 -5.46 17.71 -4.82
C ILE A 262 -5.44 16.51 -3.85
N HIS A 263 -5.17 15.32 -4.37
CA HIS A 263 -5.01 14.16 -3.52
C HIS A 263 -3.86 14.36 -2.51
N ASN A 264 -4.10 14.11 -1.24
CA ASN A 264 -3.17 14.39 -0.13
C ASN A 264 -1.77 13.76 -0.31
N THR A 265 -1.64 12.64 -1.04
CA THR A 265 -0.35 11.98 -1.26
C THR A 265 0.54 12.66 -2.30
N ILE A 266 0.00 13.56 -3.12
CA ILE A 266 0.75 14.36 -4.09
C ILE A 266 0.83 15.82 -3.70
N ASP A 267 0.07 16.28 -2.71
CA ASP A 267 0.09 17.66 -2.26
C ASP A 267 1.47 18.02 -1.70
N PRO A 268 2.17 19.01 -2.28
CA PRO A 268 3.49 19.44 -1.83
C PRO A 268 3.45 20.08 -0.44
N ALA A 269 2.29 20.55 0.02
CA ALA A 269 2.11 21.05 1.38
C ALA A 269 2.33 19.96 2.45
N LEU A 270 1.92 18.76 2.14
CA LEU A 270 2.04 17.60 3.02
C LEU A 270 3.28 16.76 2.68
N ASN A 271 3.79 16.89 1.45
CA ASN A 271 4.67 15.91 0.87
C ASN A 271 5.78 16.51 0.02
N PRO A 272 7.02 16.58 0.53
CA PRO A 272 8.16 17.06 -0.26
C PRO A 272 8.52 16.13 -1.43
N LEU A 273 8.02 14.89 -1.44
CA LEU A 273 8.19 13.92 -2.51
C LEU A 273 6.82 13.34 -2.87
N PRO A 274 6.18 13.78 -3.96
CA PRO A 274 4.85 13.34 -4.37
C PRO A 274 4.81 11.85 -4.74
N MET A 275 3.63 11.23 -4.61
CA MET A 275 3.48 9.79 -4.80
C MET A 275 3.65 9.36 -6.26
N ASP A 276 3.25 10.17 -7.22
CA ASP A 276 3.47 9.92 -8.64
C ASP A 276 4.97 9.81 -8.97
N GLU A 277 5.80 10.70 -8.44
CA GLU A 277 7.25 10.64 -8.60
C GLU A 277 7.87 9.41 -7.91
N ILE A 278 7.30 8.96 -6.79
CA ILE A 278 7.73 7.75 -6.11
C ILE A 278 7.43 6.51 -6.98
N ILE A 279 6.22 6.43 -7.55
CA ILE A 279 5.80 5.32 -8.42
C ILE A 279 6.64 5.30 -9.69
N HIS A 280 6.85 6.44 -10.35
CA HIS A 280 7.70 6.54 -11.53
C HIS A 280 9.14 6.11 -11.24
N ALA A 281 9.70 6.56 -10.11
CA ALA A 281 11.06 6.15 -9.72
C ALA A 281 11.14 4.63 -9.47
N PHE A 282 10.14 4.05 -8.84
CA PHE A 282 10.10 2.60 -8.60
C PHE A 282 9.93 1.81 -9.89
N HIS A 283 9.07 2.26 -10.79
CA HIS A 283 8.91 1.67 -12.12
C HIS A 283 10.24 1.66 -12.89
N ASP A 284 10.89 2.82 -13.01
CA ASP A 284 12.11 2.99 -13.82
C ASP A 284 13.32 2.25 -13.24
N GLU A 285 13.50 2.31 -11.92
CA GLU A 285 14.72 1.83 -11.26
C GLU A 285 14.61 0.37 -10.76
N VAL A 286 13.39 -0.15 -10.64
CA VAL A 286 13.16 -1.49 -10.07
C VAL A 286 12.31 -2.36 -10.98
N LEU A 287 11.03 -2.02 -11.22
CA LEU A 287 10.10 -2.92 -11.94
C LEU A 287 10.55 -3.22 -13.34
N ARG A 288 10.83 -2.21 -14.16
CA ARG A 288 11.26 -2.36 -15.54
C ARG A 288 12.57 -3.15 -15.67
N PRO A 289 13.64 -2.87 -14.89
CA PRO A 289 14.86 -3.68 -14.91
C PRO A 289 14.70 -5.13 -14.44
N GLU A 290 13.67 -5.41 -13.63
CA GLU A 290 13.34 -6.78 -13.19
C GLU A 290 12.34 -7.48 -14.14
N GLY A 291 12.00 -6.83 -15.27
CA GLY A 291 11.11 -7.38 -16.30
C GLY A 291 9.65 -7.44 -15.88
N VAL A 292 9.22 -6.56 -14.96
CA VAL A 292 7.82 -6.46 -14.53
C VAL A 292 7.15 -5.29 -15.25
N GLU A 293 6.08 -5.59 -15.98
CA GLU A 293 5.23 -4.60 -16.62
C GLU A 293 4.34 -3.90 -15.59
N LEU A 294 4.24 -2.57 -15.68
CA LEU A 294 3.34 -1.77 -14.86
C LEU A 294 2.35 -1.03 -15.75
N PHE A 295 1.06 -1.13 -15.41
CA PHE A 295 -0.03 -0.42 -16.06
C PHE A 295 -0.88 0.31 -15.03
N VAL A 296 -1.53 1.39 -15.45
CA VAL A 296 -2.75 1.89 -14.79
C VAL A 296 -3.96 1.27 -15.49
N ALA A 297 -5.07 1.10 -14.78
CA ALA A 297 -6.27 0.55 -15.41
C ALA A 297 -6.83 1.53 -16.44
N LEU A 298 -6.94 2.81 -16.10
CA LEU A 298 -7.56 3.83 -16.93
C LEU A 298 -6.64 5.03 -17.16
N PRO A 299 -6.79 5.74 -18.30
CA PRO A 299 -6.02 6.95 -18.62
C PRO A 299 -6.37 8.17 -17.75
N SER A 300 -7.42 8.10 -16.93
CA SER A 300 -7.76 9.13 -15.94
C SER A 300 -6.76 9.22 -14.76
N SER A 301 -5.93 8.21 -14.58
CA SER A 301 -4.87 8.25 -13.58
C SER A 301 -3.80 9.29 -13.94
N ARG A 302 -3.36 10.09 -12.97
CA ARG A 302 -2.24 11.03 -13.11
C ARG A 302 -0.91 10.36 -13.55
N LEU A 303 -0.80 9.06 -13.39
CA LEU A 303 0.38 8.30 -13.82
C LEU A 303 0.46 8.12 -15.34
N PHE A 304 -0.66 8.23 -16.04
CA PHE A 304 -0.72 8.22 -17.51
C PHE A 304 -0.22 9.57 -18.08
N PRO A 305 0.45 9.61 -19.24
CA PRO A 305 0.80 8.48 -20.14
C PRO A 305 2.13 7.78 -19.81
N ARG A 306 2.85 8.22 -18.80
CA ARG A 306 4.18 7.64 -18.47
C ARG A 306 4.08 6.17 -18.03
N ILE A 307 3.03 5.82 -17.31
CA ILE A 307 2.59 4.44 -17.10
C ILE A 307 1.41 4.21 -18.06
N PRO A 308 1.50 3.26 -19.00
CA PRO A 308 0.45 3.05 -19.99
C PRO A 308 -0.85 2.59 -19.33
N ALA A 309 -1.98 2.98 -19.92
CA ALA A 309 -3.29 2.48 -19.51
C ALA A 309 -3.56 1.12 -20.17
N LEU A 310 -4.18 0.20 -19.42
CA LEU A 310 -4.53 -1.14 -19.93
C LEU A 310 -5.86 -1.12 -20.68
N TYR A 311 -6.80 -0.31 -20.22
CA TYR A 311 -8.12 -0.16 -20.84
C TYR A 311 -8.31 1.27 -21.35
N ALA A 312 -9.11 1.41 -22.41
CA ALA A 312 -9.53 2.72 -22.89
C ALA A 312 -10.51 3.36 -21.89
N ALA A 313 -10.60 4.69 -21.92
CA ALA A 313 -11.69 5.38 -21.25
C ALA A 313 -13.02 4.96 -21.93
N VAL A 314 -14.04 4.68 -21.14
CA VAL A 314 -15.40 4.41 -21.62
C VAL A 314 -16.09 5.72 -21.94
#